data_6bb27c884a3eae179bc8c97a2ab6ef98
#
_entry.id   6bb27c884a3eae179bc8c97a2ab6ef98
#
_cell.length_a   1.000
_cell.length_b   1.000
_cell.length_c   1.000
_cell.angle_alpha   90.00
_cell.angle_beta   90.00
_cell.angle_gamma   90.00
#
_symmetry.space_group_name_H-M   'P 1'
#
loop_
_entity.id
_entity.type
_entity.pdbx_description
1 polymer ?
#
loop_
_entity_poly.entity_id
_entity_poly.type
_entity_poly.pdbx_seq_one_letter_code
_entity_poly.pdbx_strand_id
1 'polypeptide(L)'
;MAFDSAAEGYERARPDYPVELFDDLIRHTGVGSGDRVLEIGCGSGKATRPLADRGLRVTCVELGPRLVARARAALAEYPDVEVVHSSFEAWRPPDAVTFDLVVAATSWHWIDPGVRYRKTFDLLRPGGHLASWSAAHVFPHGGDPIFRELQDVYDEIGEGLPPDAACPRPGELPDLRGEIEATGLFDVVSVDQYDWEVVYDAEGYIRLLDTFSGHIAMAPWQRERLYAEIRRRLGERPDGLLRRGWGAVLHIARRRGA
;
A
#
# COMPACT_ATOMS: atom_id res chain seq x y z
N MET A 1 9.27 14.81 -5.11
CA MET A 1 8.29 13.72 -5.08
C MET A 1 7.33 13.98 -3.93
N ALA A 2 6.01 13.98 -4.20
CA ALA A 2 4.98 14.39 -3.22
C ALA A 2 4.98 13.53 -1.93
N PHE A 3 5.21 12.22 -2.06
CA PHE A 3 5.18 11.29 -0.90
C PHE A 3 6.32 11.47 0.08
N ASP A 4 7.52 11.85 -0.37
CA ASP A 4 8.66 12.05 0.50
C ASP A 4 8.48 13.29 1.40
N SER A 5 7.77 14.32 0.92
CA SER A 5 7.44 15.49 1.74
C SER A 5 6.37 15.23 2.80
N ALA A 6 5.47 14.26 2.57
CA ALA A 6 4.41 13.86 3.49
C ALA A 6 4.83 12.75 4.47
N ALA A 7 6.09 12.32 4.43
CA ALA A 7 6.61 11.18 5.20
C ALA A 7 6.30 11.25 6.71
N GLU A 8 6.22 12.46 7.30
CA GLU A 8 5.96 12.64 8.74
C GLU A 8 4.56 12.20 9.19
N GLY A 9 3.55 12.42 8.38
CA GLY A 9 2.17 12.02 8.67
C GLY A 9 1.83 10.62 8.17
N TYR A 10 2.57 10.12 7.17
CA TYR A 10 2.21 8.92 6.41
C TYR A 10 2.08 7.67 7.28
N GLU A 11 3.05 7.42 8.15
CA GLU A 11 3.08 6.21 8.99
C GLU A 11 1.89 6.11 9.94
N ARG A 12 1.54 7.23 10.60
CA ARG A 12 0.46 7.26 11.60
C ARG A 12 -0.93 7.38 10.96
N ALA A 13 -1.01 7.93 9.76
CA ALA A 13 -2.29 8.21 9.11
C ALA A 13 -2.82 7.03 8.30
N ARG A 14 -1.93 6.31 7.59
CA ARG A 14 -2.33 5.12 6.82
C ARG A 14 -2.58 3.94 7.75
N PRO A 15 -3.66 3.15 7.54
CA PRO A 15 -3.93 1.97 8.35
C PRO A 15 -2.84 0.90 8.14
N ASP A 16 -2.72 0.01 9.11
CA ASP A 16 -2.00 -1.23 8.94
C ASP A 16 -2.84 -2.20 8.10
N TYR A 17 -2.18 -3.19 7.52
CA TYR A 17 -2.85 -4.27 6.79
C TYR A 17 -3.36 -5.33 7.78
N PRO A 18 -4.45 -6.03 7.46
CA PRO A 18 -4.92 -7.16 8.25
C PRO A 18 -3.83 -8.23 8.44
N VAL A 19 -3.78 -8.82 9.62
CA VAL A 19 -2.80 -9.89 9.92
C VAL A 19 -3.02 -11.12 9.03
N GLU A 20 -4.27 -11.40 8.70
CA GLU A 20 -4.71 -12.49 7.83
C GLU A 20 -4.09 -12.41 6.44
N LEU A 21 -3.85 -11.20 5.92
CA LEU A 21 -3.16 -10.99 4.65
C LEU A 21 -1.74 -11.58 4.68
N PHE A 22 -1.01 -11.36 5.77
CA PHE A 22 0.35 -11.90 5.92
C PHE A 22 0.35 -13.40 6.20
N ASP A 23 -0.63 -13.91 6.93
CA ASP A 23 -0.75 -15.35 7.20
C ASP A 23 -1.05 -16.12 5.91
N ASP A 24 -1.93 -15.59 5.06
CA ASP A 24 -2.20 -16.16 3.75
C ASP A 24 -1.01 -16.03 2.80
N LEU A 25 -0.28 -14.90 2.84
CA LEU A 25 0.97 -14.74 2.09
C LEU A 25 1.96 -15.86 2.42
N ILE A 26 2.21 -16.11 3.71
CA ILE A 26 3.11 -17.18 4.16
C ILE A 26 2.57 -18.54 3.73
N ARG A 27 1.29 -18.80 3.94
CA ARG A 27 0.64 -20.09 3.62
C ARG A 27 0.73 -20.42 2.13
N HIS A 28 0.49 -19.45 1.25
CA HIS A 28 0.49 -19.70 -0.20
C HIS A 28 1.89 -19.75 -0.81
N THR A 29 2.85 -19.02 -0.24
CA THR A 29 4.23 -19.01 -0.76
C THR A 29 5.13 -20.06 -0.13
N GLY A 30 4.78 -20.52 1.07
CA GLY A 30 5.58 -21.47 1.85
C GLY A 30 6.88 -20.87 2.39
N VAL A 31 7.08 -19.55 2.32
CA VAL A 31 8.26 -18.89 2.90
C VAL A 31 8.21 -18.93 4.43
N GLY A 32 9.36 -18.99 5.07
CA GLY A 32 9.49 -19.08 6.52
C GLY A 32 10.76 -18.42 7.05
N SER A 33 10.99 -18.58 8.34
CA SER A 33 12.14 -17.97 9.02
C SER A 33 13.47 -18.25 8.30
N GLY A 34 14.22 -17.18 8.03
CA GLY A 34 15.50 -17.21 7.32
C GLY A 34 15.40 -17.05 5.80
N ASP A 35 14.21 -17.18 5.20
CA ASP A 35 14.02 -16.94 3.76
C ASP A 35 14.20 -15.48 3.40
N ARG A 36 14.65 -15.22 2.17
CA ARG A 36 14.98 -13.89 1.68
C ARG A 36 13.81 -13.24 0.98
N VAL A 37 13.43 -12.06 1.44
CA VAL A 37 12.37 -11.23 0.86
C VAL A 37 12.96 -9.94 0.32
N LEU A 38 12.57 -9.57 -0.89
CA LEU A 38 12.78 -8.22 -1.42
C LEU A 38 11.47 -7.46 -1.33
N GLU A 39 11.44 -6.37 -0.58
CA GLU A 39 10.31 -5.44 -0.55
C GLU A 39 10.60 -4.20 -1.38
N ILE A 40 9.71 -3.91 -2.35
CA ILE A 40 9.82 -2.78 -3.25
C ILE A 40 8.92 -1.64 -2.75
N GLY A 41 9.53 -0.50 -2.37
CA GLY A 41 8.81 0.66 -1.86
C GLY A 41 8.25 0.42 -0.45
N CYS A 42 9.13 0.13 0.51
CA CYS A 42 8.72 -0.19 1.88
C CYS A 42 8.09 0.98 2.65
N GLY A 43 8.23 2.22 2.16
CA GLY A 43 7.73 3.40 2.84
C GLY A 43 8.34 3.55 4.23
N SER A 44 7.51 3.53 5.27
CA SER A 44 7.93 3.56 6.67
C SER A 44 8.10 2.17 7.31
N GLY A 45 7.94 1.09 6.55
CA GLY A 45 8.09 -0.28 7.04
C GLY A 45 6.80 -0.96 7.52
N LYS A 46 5.63 -0.50 7.08
CA LYS A 46 4.34 -1.09 7.52
C LYS A 46 4.15 -2.55 7.11
N ALA A 47 4.58 -2.92 5.91
CA ALA A 47 4.56 -4.31 5.49
C ALA A 47 5.85 -5.06 5.89
N THR A 48 6.96 -4.34 6.03
CA THR A 48 8.24 -4.91 6.46
C THR A 48 8.16 -5.53 7.86
N ARG A 49 7.56 -4.82 8.83
CA ARG A 49 7.48 -5.31 10.24
C ARG A 49 6.80 -6.67 10.34
N PRO A 50 5.57 -6.88 9.82
CA PRO A 50 4.93 -8.20 9.88
C PRO A 50 5.73 -9.31 9.19
N LEU A 51 6.52 -9.00 8.17
CA LEU A 51 7.43 -9.95 7.53
C LEU A 51 8.63 -10.26 8.43
N ALA A 52 9.26 -9.25 9.01
CA ALA A 52 10.38 -9.39 9.92
C ALA A 52 10.00 -10.13 11.23
N ASP A 53 8.80 -9.85 11.79
CA ASP A 53 8.24 -10.54 12.96
C ASP A 53 8.09 -12.05 12.73
N ARG A 54 7.93 -12.47 11.47
CA ARG A 54 7.89 -13.88 11.05
C ARG A 54 9.27 -14.49 10.78
N GLY A 55 10.35 -13.74 11.10
CA GLY A 55 11.74 -14.17 10.96
C GLY A 55 12.28 -14.16 9.54
N LEU A 56 11.62 -13.46 8.60
CA LEU A 56 12.11 -13.31 7.24
C LEU A 56 13.26 -12.30 7.17
N ARG A 57 14.22 -12.52 6.27
CA ARG A 57 15.31 -11.59 5.96
C ARG A 57 14.84 -10.64 4.87
N VAL A 58 14.64 -9.37 5.22
CA VAL A 58 14.00 -8.41 4.29
C VAL A 58 15.03 -7.40 3.79
N THR A 59 15.21 -7.36 2.46
CA THR A 59 15.89 -6.24 1.79
C THR A 59 14.83 -5.31 1.24
N CYS A 60 14.77 -4.09 1.77
CA CYS A 60 13.87 -3.04 1.32
C CYS A 60 14.56 -2.13 0.31
N VAL A 61 13.94 -1.86 -0.83
CA VAL A 61 14.39 -0.85 -1.81
C VAL A 61 13.38 0.29 -1.82
N GLU A 62 13.81 1.47 -1.34
CA GLU A 62 12.94 2.66 -1.21
C GLU A 62 13.55 3.86 -1.92
N LEU A 63 12.73 4.58 -2.68
CA LEU A 63 13.15 5.71 -3.50
C LEU A 63 13.23 7.03 -2.71
N GLY A 64 12.35 7.22 -1.72
CA GLY A 64 12.24 8.47 -0.96
C GLY A 64 13.31 8.57 0.14
N PRO A 65 14.25 9.54 0.11
CA PRO A 65 15.31 9.61 1.12
C PRO A 65 14.78 9.83 2.54
N ARG A 66 13.67 10.55 2.72
CA ARG A 66 13.03 10.74 4.03
C ARG A 66 12.33 9.47 4.50
N LEU A 67 11.68 8.74 3.59
CA LEU A 67 11.09 7.44 3.89
C LEU A 67 12.15 6.42 4.28
N VAL A 68 13.29 6.38 3.56
CA VAL A 68 14.47 5.55 3.94
C VAL A 68 14.94 5.84 5.35
N ALA A 69 15.12 7.11 5.70
CA ALA A 69 15.57 7.47 7.05
C ALA A 69 14.58 7.02 8.13
N ARG A 70 13.28 7.15 7.86
CA ARG A 70 12.21 6.68 8.76
C ARG A 70 12.15 5.17 8.86
N ALA A 71 12.18 4.46 7.73
CA ALA A 71 12.20 3.00 7.72
C ALA A 71 13.38 2.46 8.54
N ARG A 72 14.58 3.01 8.34
CA ARG A 72 15.77 2.64 9.13
C ARG A 72 15.58 2.86 10.64
N ALA A 73 14.98 3.98 11.03
CA ALA A 73 14.68 4.26 12.43
C ALA A 73 13.62 3.31 13.01
N ALA A 74 12.56 3.08 12.25
CA ALA A 74 11.42 2.25 12.66
C ALA A 74 11.73 0.76 12.71
N LEU A 75 12.73 0.31 11.93
CA LEU A 75 13.13 -1.10 11.77
C LEU A 75 14.48 -1.40 12.43
N ALA A 76 15.02 -0.48 13.23
CA ALA A 76 16.34 -0.61 13.85
C ALA A 76 16.49 -1.82 14.78
N GLU A 77 15.40 -2.34 15.32
CA GLU A 77 15.37 -3.52 16.18
C GLU A 77 15.41 -4.85 15.40
N TYR A 78 15.25 -4.81 14.06
CA TYR A 78 15.25 -6.00 13.20
C TYR A 78 16.62 -6.17 12.51
N PRO A 79 17.54 -6.99 13.02
CA PRO A 79 18.90 -7.14 12.48
C PRO A 79 18.94 -7.76 11.09
N ASP A 80 17.91 -8.50 10.71
CA ASP A 80 17.77 -9.14 9.40
C ASP A 80 17.00 -8.27 8.37
N VAL A 81 16.82 -6.96 8.67
CA VAL A 81 16.20 -6.00 7.75
C VAL A 81 17.22 -4.99 7.27
N GLU A 82 17.38 -4.90 5.95
CA GLU A 82 18.24 -3.89 5.29
C GLU A 82 17.36 -2.91 4.50
N VAL A 83 17.61 -1.59 4.64
CA VAL A 83 16.91 -0.56 3.86
C VAL A 83 17.89 0.16 2.94
N VAL A 84 17.69 0.00 1.63
CA VAL A 84 18.51 0.55 0.55
C VAL A 84 17.81 1.74 -0.08
N HIS A 85 18.52 2.88 -0.19
CA HIS A 85 18.04 4.05 -0.91
C HIS A 85 18.32 3.91 -2.39
N SER A 86 17.32 3.53 -3.18
CA SER A 86 17.41 3.42 -4.64
C SER A 86 16.01 3.36 -5.26
N SER A 87 15.89 3.64 -6.57
CA SER A 87 14.74 3.16 -7.32
C SER A 87 14.87 1.66 -7.59
N PHE A 88 13.74 0.96 -7.71
CA PHE A 88 13.78 -0.45 -8.06
C PHE A 88 14.43 -0.69 -9.42
N GLU A 89 14.19 0.18 -10.39
CA GLU A 89 14.76 0.11 -11.74
C GLU A 89 16.28 0.19 -11.75
N ALA A 90 16.85 1.06 -10.94
CA ALA A 90 18.31 1.27 -10.85
C ALA A 90 19.01 0.27 -9.93
N TRP A 91 18.32 -0.20 -8.88
CA TRP A 91 18.92 -1.09 -7.89
C TRP A 91 19.36 -2.42 -8.50
N ARG A 92 20.48 -2.94 -8.01
CA ARG A 92 20.99 -4.28 -8.32
C ARG A 92 21.39 -4.95 -7.00
N PRO A 93 21.00 -6.21 -6.79
CA PRO A 93 21.48 -6.97 -5.63
C PRO A 93 23.00 -7.21 -5.76
N PRO A 94 23.67 -7.52 -4.65
CA PRO A 94 24.99 -8.13 -4.71
C PRO A 94 24.97 -9.39 -5.60
N ASP A 95 26.12 -9.72 -6.21
CA ASP A 95 26.23 -10.84 -7.14
C ASP A 95 25.69 -12.15 -6.55
N ALA A 96 24.99 -12.91 -7.37
CA ALA A 96 24.40 -14.21 -7.07
C ALA A 96 23.31 -14.24 -5.97
N VAL A 97 22.81 -13.11 -5.48
CA VAL A 97 21.68 -13.10 -4.55
C VAL A 97 20.36 -13.24 -5.31
N THR A 98 19.58 -14.25 -4.92
CA THR A 98 18.19 -14.43 -5.34
C THR A 98 17.25 -14.41 -4.12
N PHE A 99 15.98 -14.14 -4.37
CA PHE A 99 14.96 -14.03 -3.35
C PHE A 99 13.94 -15.17 -3.45
N ASP A 100 13.42 -15.58 -2.31
CA ASP A 100 12.32 -16.53 -2.21
C ASP A 100 10.99 -15.87 -2.52
N LEU A 101 10.88 -14.59 -2.13
CA LEU A 101 9.68 -13.78 -2.29
C LEU A 101 10.06 -12.33 -2.67
N VAL A 102 9.35 -11.76 -3.62
CA VAL A 102 9.35 -10.31 -3.88
C VAL A 102 7.98 -9.75 -3.51
N VAL A 103 7.97 -8.69 -2.70
CA VAL A 103 6.75 -8.04 -2.19
C VAL A 103 6.67 -6.59 -2.68
N ALA A 104 5.46 -6.15 -3.03
CA ALA A 104 5.17 -4.74 -3.30
C ALA A 104 3.83 -4.35 -2.64
N ALA A 105 3.91 -3.67 -1.49
CA ALA A 105 2.75 -3.22 -0.72
C ALA A 105 2.41 -1.77 -1.08
N THR A 106 1.34 -1.54 -1.83
CA THR A 106 0.88 -0.22 -2.31
C THR A 106 1.96 0.56 -3.10
N SER A 107 2.88 -0.16 -3.73
CA SER A 107 4.01 0.41 -4.47
C SER A 107 4.09 -0.08 -5.93
N TRP A 108 3.47 -1.23 -6.27
CA TRP A 108 3.60 -1.88 -7.57
C TRP A 108 3.25 -0.99 -8.77
N HIS A 109 2.24 -0.15 -8.64
CA HIS A 109 1.76 0.75 -9.69
C HIS A 109 2.70 1.94 -9.98
N TRP A 110 3.68 2.20 -9.11
CA TRP A 110 4.70 3.24 -9.32
C TRP A 110 5.92 2.77 -10.10
N ILE A 111 6.10 1.46 -10.23
CA ILE A 111 7.24 0.85 -10.93
C ILE A 111 6.96 0.84 -12.42
N ASP A 112 7.98 1.13 -13.24
CA ASP A 112 7.88 1.08 -14.70
C ASP A 112 7.29 -0.26 -15.16
N PRO A 113 6.13 -0.25 -15.84
CA PRO A 113 5.48 -1.48 -16.33
C PRO A 113 6.38 -2.33 -17.25
N GLY A 114 7.28 -1.69 -18.01
CA GLY A 114 8.24 -2.39 -18.88
C GLY A 114 9.35 -3.11 -18.12
N VAL A 115 9.54 -2.78 -16.85
CA VAL A 115 10.63 -3.31 -16.02
C VAL A 115 10.13 -4.26 -14.93
N ARG A 116 9.00 -3.94 -14.27
CA ARG A 116 8.60 -4.54 -13.01
C ARG A 116 8.51 -6.07 -13.02
N TYR A 117 7.84 -6.66 -14.01
CA TYR A 117 7.65 -8.11 -14.05
C TYR A 117 8.95 -8.85 -14.45
N ARG A 118 9.65 -8.37 -15.49
CA ARG A 118 10.86 -9.03 -15.95
C ARG A 118 11.96 -8.98 -14.90
N LYS A 119 12.20 -7.82 -14.30
CA LYS A 119 13.21 -7.68 -13.26
C LYS A 119 12.88 -8.50 -12.00
N THR A 120 11.62 -8.53 -11.59
CA THR A 120 11.17 -9.38 -10.48
C THR A 120 11.41 -10.86 -10.78
N PHE A 121 11.09 -11.31 -12.00
CA PHE A 121 11.36 -12.67 -12.43
C PHE A 121 12.85 -13.02 -12.33
N ASP A 122 13.74 -12.13 -12.79
CA ASP A 122 15.18 -12.37 -12.78
C ASP A 122 15.77 -12.39 -11.35
N LEU A 123 15.17 -11.65 -10.42
CA LEU A 123 15.59 -11.59 -9.02
C LEU A 123 15.09 -12.77 -8.17
N LEU A 124 13.99 -13.41 -8.56
CA LEU A 124 13.46 -14.58 -7.84
C LEU A 124 14.26 -15.84 -8.15
N ARG A 125 14.43 -16.71 -7.15
CA ARG A 125 14.90 -18.07 -7.42
C ARG A 125 13.88 -18.87 -8.23
N PRO A 126 14.24 -19.98 -8.88
CA PRO A 126 13.26 -20.89 -9.48
C PRO A 126 12.21 -21.33 -8.45
N GLY A 127 10.92 -21.18 -8.79
CA GLY A 127 9.81 -21.47 -7.90
C GLY A 127 9.56 -20.43 -6.79
N GLY A 128 10.30 -19.31 -6.77
CA GLY A 128 10.03 -18.18 -5.89
C GLY A 128 8.76 -17.44 -6.30
N HIS A 129 8.28 -16.52 -5.45
CA HIS A 129 6.98 -15.88 -5.60
C HIS A 129 7.07 -14.36 -5.70
N LEU A 130 6.20 -13.78 -6.51
CA LEU A 130 5.83 -12.36 -6.46
C LEU A 130 4.53 -12.24 -5.67
N ALA A 131 4.49 -11.30 -4.73
CA ALA A 131 3.26 -10.90 -4.06
C ALA A 131 3.08 -9.38 -4.15
N SER A 132 1.88 -8.93 -4.54
CA SER A 132 1.57 -7.51 -4.58
C SER A 132 0.17 -7.25 -4.07
N TRP A 133 0.00 -6.12 -3.36
CA TRP A 133 -1.31 -5.62 -2.95
C TRP A 133 -1.33 -4.11 -2.86
N SER A 134 -2.53 -3.53 -2.91
CA SER A 134 -2.74 -2.10 -2.72
C SER A 134 -3.99 -1.90 -1.88
N ALA A 135 -3.89 -1.05 -0.85
CA ALA A 135 -5.05 -0.67 -0.05
C ALA A 135 -5.82 0.46 -0.74
N ALA A 136 -7.13 0.29 -0.85
CA ALA A 136 -8.05 1.25 -1.46
C ALA A 136 -9.25 1.52 -0.55
N HIS A 137 -9.96 2.62 -0.80
CA HIS A 137 -11.25 2.89 -0.17
C HIS A 137 -12.32 1.98 -0.78
N VAL A 138 -13.08 1.31 0.06
CA VAL A 138 -14.29 0.59 -0.34
C VAL A 138 -15.50 1.18 0.38
N PHE A 139 -16.67 1.11 -0.25
CA PHE A 139 -17.91 1.73 0.21
C PHE A 139 -18.93 0.64 0.55
N PRO A 140 -18.95 0.11 1.80
CA PRO A 140 -19.91 -0.91 2.20
C PRO A 140 -21.34 -0.39 2.12
N HIS A 141 -22.31 -1.33 1.97
CA HIS A 141 -23.72 -0.99 2.11
C HIS A 141 -23.99 -0.43 3.51
N GLY A 142 -24.66 0.73 3.57
CA GLY A 142 -24.91 1.40 4.87
C GLY A 142 -23.64 2.01 5.51
N GLY A 143 -22.55 2.12 4.74
CA GLY A 143 -21.33 2.78 5.18
C GLY A 143 -21.54 4.24 5.59
N ASP A 144 -20.50 4.84 6.14
CA ASP A 144 -20.58 6.19 6.73
C ASP A 144 -21.07 7.23 5.71
N PRO A 145 -22.17 7.95 5.99
CA PRO A 145 -22.77 8.89 5.06
C PRO A 145 -21.87 10.10 4.76
N ILE A 146 -20.88 10.40 5.60
CA ILE A 146 -20.01 11.58 5.45
C ILE A 146 -19.30 11.62 4.09
N PHE A 147 -18.95 10.46 3.52
CA PHE A 147 -18.27 10.41 2.23
C PHE A 147 -19.15 10.90 1.07
N ARG A 148 -20.47 10.76 1.18
CA ARG A 148 -21.43 11.33 0.24
C ARG A 148 -21.71 12.80 0.55
N GLU A 149 -21.84 13.11 1.83
CA GLU A 149 -22.11 14.47 2.29
C GLU A 149 -20.98 15.44 1.93
N LEU A 150 -19.71 15.00 1.94
CA LEU A 150 -18.57 15.82 1.58
C LEU A 150 -18.44 16.10 0.07
N GLN A 151 -19.21 15.40 -0.78
CA GLN A 151 -19.11 15.65 -2.23
C GLN A 151 -19.54 17.07 -2.62
N ASP A 152 -20.51 17.66 -1.92
CA ASP A 152 -20.91 19.06 -2.11
C ASP A 152 -19.73 20.05 -1.90
N VAL A 153 -18.86 19.75 -0.93
CA VAL A 153 -17.66 20.55 -0.66
C VAL A 153 -16.58 20.31 -1.71
N TYR A 154 -16.37 19.05 -2.11
CA TYR A 154 -15.44 18.74 -3.21
C TYR A 154 -15.86 19.41 -4.52
N ASP A 155 -17.17 19.45 -4.82
CA ASP A 155 -17.72 20.14 -6.00
C ASP A 155 -17.49 21.65 -5.88
N GLU A 156 -17.75 22.24 -4.70
CA GLU A 156 -17.54 23.67 -4.42
C GLU A 156 -16.08 24.11 -4.67
N ILE A 157 -15.12 23.27 -4.26
CA ILE A 157 -13.69 23.59 -4.40
C ILE A 157 -13.09 23.15 -5.75
N GLY A 158 -13.91 22.58 -6.66
CA GLY A 158 -13.47 22.16 -7.99
C GLY A 158 -12.72 20.84 -8.03
N GLU A 159 -12.84 20.01 -6.98
CA GLU A 159 -12.20 18.69 -6.82
C GLU A 159 -13.24 17.56 -6.75
N GLY A 160 -14.46 17.82 -7.23
CA GLY A 160 -15.56 16.85 -7.27
C GLY A 160 -15.20 15.61 -8.09
N LEU A 161 -15.71 14.47 -7.68
CA LEU A 161 -15.55 13.23 -8.43
C LEU A 161 -16.41 13.27 -9.69
N PRO A 162 -15.93 12.74 -10.82
CA PRO A 162 -16.77 12.58 -12.00
C PRO A 162 -17.99 11.70 -11.68
N PRO A 163 -19.13 11.91 -12.38
CA PRO A 163 -20.37 11.19 -12.09
C PRO A 163 -20.27 9.66 -12.15
N ASP A 164 -19.30 9.14 -12.91
CA ASP A 164 -19.01 7.72 -13.11
C ASP A 164 -17.82 7.23 -12.27
N ALA A 165 -17.39 8.01 -11.30
CA ALA A 165 -16.30 7.63 -10.42
C ALA A 165 -16.60 6.30 -9.71
N ALA A 166 -15.66 5.37 -9.80
CA ALA A 166 -15.80 4.06 -9.17
C ALA A 166 -15.88 4.21 -7.64
N CYS A 167 -16.96 3.65 -7.08
CA CYS A 167 -17.14 3.50 -5.64
C CYS A 167 -17.17 2.00 -5.31
N PRO A 168 -16.03 1.31 -5.37
CA PRO A 168 -15.96 -0.13 -5.20
C PRO A 168 -16.51 -0.54 -3.83
N ARG A 169 -17.31 -1.60 -3.81
CA ARG A 169 -17.77 -2.21 -2.58
C ARG A 169 -16.74 -3.19 -2.04
N PRO A 170 -16.87 -3.63 -0.79
CA PRO A 170 -16.14 -4.79 -0.31
C PRO A 170 -16.29 -5.96 -1.30
N GLY A 171 -15.17 -6.61 -1.63
CA GLY A 171 -15.16 -7.71 -2.62
C GLY A 171 -15.05 -7.29 -4.10
N GLU A 172 -15.06 -5.99 -4.41
CA GLU A 172 -15.13 -5.50 -5.81
C GLU A 172 -13.85 -4.81 -6.31
N LEU A 173 -12.75 -4.89 -5.56
CA LEU A 173 -11.51 -4.27 -6.01
C LEU A 173 -10.93 -4.98 -7.24
N PRO A 174 -10.23 -4.25 -8.14
CA PRO A 174 -9.68 -4.81 -9.37
C PRO A 174 -8.72 -5.97 -9.14
N ASP A 175 -8.85 -7.01 -9.95
CA ASP A 175 -7.95 -8.16 -10.01
C ASP A 175 -6.89 -7.94 -11.11
N LEU A 176 -5.62 -8.14 -10.75
CA LEU A 176 -4.47 -8.05 -11.67
C LEU A 176 -4.08 -9.40 -12.29
N ARG A 177 -4.84 -10.47 -12.08
CA ARG A 177 -4.55 -11.82 -12.61
C ARG A 177 -4.25 -11.79 -14.10
N GLY A 178 -5.12 -11.16 -14.88
CA GLY A 178 -4.94 -11.08 -16.33
C GLY A 178 -3.67 -10.35 -16.75
N GLU A 179 -3.27 -9.30 -16.02
CA GLU A 179 -2.02 -8.59 -16.27
C GLU A 179 -0.79 -9.47 -15.97
N ILE A 180 -0.82 -10.16 -14.84
CA ILE A 180 0.27 -11.06 -14.42
C ILE A 180 0.44 -12.19 -15.43
N GLU A 181 -0.65 -12.86 -15.80
CA GLU A 181 -0.65 -14.00 -16.74
C GLU A 181 -0.21 -13.60 -18.15
N ALA A 182 -0.61 -12.40 -18.60
CA ALA A 182 -0.22 -11.87 -19.91
C ALA A 182 1.29 -11.70 -20.09
N THR A 183 2.05 -11.60 -18.98
CA THR A 183 3.53 -11.55 -19.06
C THR A 183 4.16 -12.86 -19.52
N GLY A 184 3.47 -13.99 -19.34
CA GLY A 184 4.01 -15.33 -19.57
C GLY A 184 5.11 -15.76 -18.58
N LEU A 185 5.45 -14.93 -17.60
CA LEU A 185 6.57 -15.15 -16.66
C LEU A 185 6.13 -15.86 -15.37
N PHE A 186 4.87 -15.70 -14.98
CA PHE A 186 4.33 -16.15 -13.71
C PHE A 186 3.07 -16.98 -13.86
N ASP A 187 2.85 -17.91 -12.94
CA ASP A 187 1.58 -18.60 -12.72
C ASP A 187 0.90 -18.00 -11.49
N VAL A 188 -0.32 -17.48 -11.62
CA VAL A 188 -1.07 -16.95 -10.47
C VAL A 188 -1.48 -18.11 -9.56
N VAL A 189 -1.07 -18.01 -8.28
CA VAL A 189 -1.32 -19.01 -7.23
C VAL A 189 -2.61 -18.69 -6.49
N SER A 190 -2.76 -17.42 -6.09
CA SER A 190 -3.92 -16.95 -5.34
C SER A 190 -4.20 -15.49 -5.61
N VAL A 191 -5.48 -15.12 -5.51
CA VAL A 191 -5.96 -13.74 -5.46
C VAL A 191 -7.02 -13.67 -4.38
N ASP A 192 -6.66 -13.01 -3.27
CA ASP A 192 -7.51 -12.92 -2.08
C ASP A 192 -7.80 -11.47 -1.75
N GLN A 193 -9.05 -11.14 -1.45
CA GLN A 193 -9.44 -9.81 -1.03
C GLN A 193 -9.69 -9.76 0.48
N TYR A 194 -9.24 -8.67 1.09
CA TYR A 194 -9.39 -8.35 2.51
C TYR A 194 -10.10 -7.02 2.61
N ASP A 195 -11.17 -6.98 3.42
CA ASP A 195 -11.91 -5.75 3.69
C ASP A 195 -11.94 -5.50 5.19
N TRP A 196 -11.66 -4.26 5.60
CA TRP A 196 -11.66 -3.87 7.02
C TRP A 196 -12.14 -2.44 7.19
N GLU A 197 -12.45 -2.07 8.42
CA GLU A 197 -12.88 -0.73 8.76
C GLU A 197 -11.87 -0.06 9.70
N VAL A 198 -11.66 1.24 9.50
CA VAL A 198 -10.85 2.06 10.40
C VAL A 198 -11.67 3.28 10.82
N VAL A 199 -11.64 3.54 12.11
CA VAL A 199 -12.33 4.68 12.73
C VAL A 199 -11.35 5.85 12.87
N TYR A 200 -11.79 7.03 12.47
CA TYR A 200 -11.00 8.26 12.56
C TYR A 200 -11.80 9.35 13.28
N ASP A 201 -11.12 10.16 14.09
CA ASP A 201 -11.57 11.50 14.43
C ASP A 201 -11.28 12.48 13.28
N ALA A 202 -11.71 13.72 13.39
CA ALA A 202 -11.52 14.73 12.33
C ALA A 202 -10.04 14.93 11.99
N GLU A 203 -9.18 15.07 13.00
CA GLU A 203 -7.75 15.31 12.79
C GLU A 203 -7.03 14.07 12.22
N GLY A 204 -7.42 12.88 12.66
CA GLY A 204 -6.91 11.62 12.11
C GLY A 204 -7.25 11.45 10.64
N TYR A 205 -8.49 11.80 10.27
CA TYR A 205 -8.92 11.73 8.88
C TYR A 205 -8.23 12.79 8.00
N ILE A 206 -8.08 14.03 8.50
CA ILE A 206 -7.33 15.08 7.81
C ILE A 206 -5.87 14.65 7.58
N ARG A 207 -5.21 14.10 8.60
CA ARG A 207 -3.85 13.55 8.44
C ARG A 207 -3.79 12.45 7.37
N LEU A 208 -4.83 11.61 7.28
CA LEU A 208 -4.91 10.61 6.22
C LEU A 208 -5.02 11.28 4.84
N LEU A 209 -5.87 12.28 4.68
CA LEU A 209 -6.04 13.03 3.41
C LEU A 209 -4.73 13.69 2.97
N ASP A 210 -3.94 14.22 3.90
CA ASP A 210 -2.62 14.80 3.64
C ASP A 210 -1.58 13.78 3.10
N THR A 211 -1.92 12.49 3.10
CA THR A 211 -1.08 11.44 2.50
C THR A 211 -1.48 11.06 1.07
N PHE A 212 -2.58 11.58 0.56
CA PHE A 212 -3.03 11.31 -0.81
C PHE A 212 -2.51 12.38 -1.77
N SER A 213 -1.98 11.95 -2.92
CA SER A 213 -1.40 12.84 -3.93
C SER A 213 -2.39 13.91 -4.41
N GLY A 214 -3.66 13.59 -4.56
CA GLY A 214 -4.70 14.55 -4.92
C GLY A 214 -4.81 15.69 -3.91
N HIS A 215 -4.90 15.38 -2.60
CA HIS A 215 -4.99 16.39 -1.56
C HIS A 215 -3.70 17.20 -1.38
N ILE A 216 -2.53 16.57 -1.58
CA ILE A 216 -1.24 17.27 -1.57
C ILE A 216 -1.17 18.31 -2.71
N ALA A 217 -1.77 18.01 -3.86
CA ALA A 217 -1.79 18.90 -5.03
C ALA A 217 -2.81 20.05 -4.91
N MET A 218 -3.79 19.96 -4.03
CA MET A 218 -4.79 21.02 -3.81
C MET A 218 -4.13 22.33 -3.36
N ALA A 219 -4.71 23.45 -3.79
CA ALA A 219 -4.33 24.77 -3.29
C ALA A 219 -4.63 24.90 -1.78
N PRO A 220 -3.87 25.73 -1.04
CA PRO A 220 -4.08 25.89 0.41
C PRO A 220 -5.54 26.21 0.79
N TRP A 221 -6.20 27.11 0.06
CA TRP A 221 -7.58 27.51 0.34
C TRP A 221 -8.59 26.35 0.16
N GLN A 222 -8.35 25.43 -0.82
CA GLN A 222 -9.18 24.25 -1.05
C GLN A 222 -9.11 23.33 0.15
N ARG A 223 -7.88 23.04 0.62
CA ARG A 223 -7.66 22.21 1.82
C ARG A 223 -8.26 22.83 3.07
N GLU A 224 -8.05 24.13 3.29
CA GLU A 224 -8.65 24.83 4.43
C GLU A 224 -10.18 24.72 4.44
N ARG A 225 -10.82 24.94 3.29
CA ARG A 225 -12.28 24.84 3.14
C ARG A 225 -12.78 23.43 3.44
N LEU A 226 -12.15 22.41 2.83
CA LEU A 226 -12.50 21.01 3.03
C LEU A 226 -12.29 20.57 4.50
N TYR A 227 -11.15 20.90 5.08
CA TYR A 227 -10.80 20.47 6.44
C TYR A 227 -11.64 21.16 7.51
N ALA A 228 -12.01 22.43 7.29
CA ALA A 228 -12.96 23.12 8.16
C ALA A 228 -14.33 22.43 8.15
N GLU A 229 -14.79 21.99 6.98
CA GLU A 229 -16.08 21.30 6.86
C GLU A 229 -16.05 19.88 7.46
N ILE A 230 -14.96 19.14 7.32
CA ILE A 230 -14.75 17.85 7.99
C ILE A 230 -14.84 18.02 9.50
N ARG A 231 -14.14 19.00 10.08
CA ARG A 231 -14.20 19.31 11.52
C ARG A 231 -15.59 19.66 11.98
N ARG A 232 -16.27 20.52 11.22
CA ARG A 232 -17.64 20.96 11.55
C ARG A 232 -18.62 19.77 11.57
N ARG A 233 -18.66 18.97 10.49
CA ARG A 233 -19.60 17.84 10.35
C ARG A 233 -19.34 16.76 11.38
N LEU A 234 -18.07 16.42 11.65
CA LEU A 234 -17.73 15.45 12.69
C LEU A 234 -17.98 16.00 14.09
N GLY A 235 -17.75 17.29 14.33
CA GLY A 235 -18.07 17.94 15.60
C GLY A 235 -19.57 17.97 15.94
N GLU A 236 -20.45 17.87 14.95
CA GLU A 236 -21.91 17.77 15.13
C GLU A 236 -22.38 16.32 15.41
N ARG A 237 -21.50 15.31 15.24
CA ARG A 237 -21.84 13.93 15.53
C ARG A 237 -21.70 13.60 17.01
N PRO A 238 -22.55 12.73 17.56
CA PRO A 238 -22.49 12.34 18.98
C PRO A 238 -21.15 11.73 19.41
N ASP A 239 -20.49 10.98 18.51
CA ASP A 239 -19.20 10.32 18.76
C ASP A 239 -18.00 11.09 18.17
N GLY A 240 -18.24 12.10 17.32
CA GLY A 240 -17.17 12.86 16.65
C GLY A 240 -16.34 12.05 15.64
N LEU A 241 -16.79 10.86 15.25
CA LEU A 241 -16.02 9.87 14.50
C LEU A 241 -16.59 9.62 13.09
N LEU A 242 -15.73 9.19 12.20
CA LEU A 242 -16.10 8.59 10.91
C LEU A 242 -15.53 7.17 10.78
N ARG A 243 -16.21 6.35 9.99
CA ARG A 243 -15.84 4.97 9.72
C ARG A 243 -15.53 4.79 8.25
N ARG A 244 -14.26 4.48 7.94
CA ARG A 244 -13.80 4.31 6.55
C ARG A 244 -13.56 2.84 6.26
N GLY A 245 -14.25 2.32 5.26
CA GLY A 245 -13.97 1.01 4.69
C GLY A 245 -12.65 1.02 3.89
N TRP A 246 -11.85 0.01 4.10
CA TRP A 246 -10.64 -0.26 3.36
C TRP A 246 -10.71 -1.65 2.76
N GLY A 247 -10.13 -1.81 1.57
CA GLY A 247 -9.95 -3.10 0.94
C GLY A 247 -8.56 -3.25 0.38
N ALA A 248 -8.05 -4.48 0.32
CA ALA A 248 -6.82 -4.82 -0.36
C ALA A 248 -6.98 -6.14 -1.11
N VAL A 249 -6.42 -6.23 -2.31
CA VAL A 249 -6.35 -7.49 -3.07
C VAL A 249 -4.90 -7.96 -3.07
N LEU A 250 -4.65 -9.10 -2.44
CA LEU A 250 -3.36 -9.78 -2.45
C LEU A 250 -3.28 -10.69 -3.68
N HIS A 251 -2.34 -10.41 -4.56
CA HIS A 251 -2.00 -11.26 -5.70
C HIS A 251 -0.73 -12.02 -5.39
N ILE A 252 -0.76 -13.32 -5.48
CA ILE A 252 0.43 -14.18 -5.33
C ILE A 252 0.63 -14.94 -6.63
N ALA A 253 1.83 -14.83 -7.18
CA ALA A 253 2.19 -15.48 -8.42
C ALA A 253 3.56 -16.16 -8.30
N ARG A 254 3.67 -17.39 -8.76
CA ARG A 254 4.90 -18.18 -8.74
C ARG A 254 5.68 -17.98 -10.03
N ARG A 255 6.99 -17.74 -9.91
CA ARG A 255 7.91 -17.73 -11.04
C ARG A 255 7.85 -19.05 -11.79
N ARG A 256 7.57 -18.98 -13.11
CA ARG A 256 7.64 -20.17 -14.00
C ARG A 256 9.05 -20.71 -14.08
N GLY A 257 9.16 -22.02 -14.16
CA GLY A 257 10.42 -22.68 -14.52
C GLY A 257 10.86 -22.26 -15.93
N ALA A 258 12.16 -22.21 -16.15
CA ALA A 258 12.72 -22.02 -17.50
C ALA A 258 12.49 -23.26 -18.33
#